data_55a2392a70bc838f9b0c09ec83347f95
#
_entry.id   55a2392a70bc838f9b0c09ec83347f95
#
_cell.length_a   1.000
_cell.length_b   1.000
_cell.length_c   1.000
_cell.angle_alpha   90.00
_cell.angle_beta   90.00
_cell.angle_gamma   90.00
#
_symmetry.space_group_name_H-M   'P 1'
#
loop_
_entity.id
_entity.type
_entity.pdbx_description
1 polymer ?
#
loop_
_entity_poly.entity_id
_entity_poly.type
_entity_poly.pdbx_seq_one_letter_code
_entity_poly.pdbx_strand_id
1 'polypeptide(L)'
;MLRKLHRGQALHRDLTPVNVFVCAGPALKLGDFGIVRQQSDARGITANTMNRMTAPSDLLARATPKWQARDDVYQVGQLLGMLIKGDARVRIRTAEIRQLPCSDHLKEIVYRCIGERRKRYENANELIEALRARPAPLKTGVLRSLKDVHLAFTGILTRTRAEAAKAARRAGAIVHGAPSSKTTVVVRGRPNPLQAAGREGGLKLMEIKRLREKGQRITLLSEAQFWKLAGRK
;
A
#
# COMPACT_ATOMS: atom_id res chain seq x y z
N MET A 1 -13.37 5.12 -15.16
CA MET A 1 -13.24 5.48 -16.58
C MET A 1 -12.34 4.51 -17.32
N LEU A 2 -11.04 4.42 -17.01
CA LEU A 2 -10.06 3.57 -17.70
C LEU A 2 -10.48 2.09 -17.84
N ARG A 3 -11.10 1.51 -16.79
CA ARG A 3 -11.67 0.14 -16.85
C ARG A 3 -12.70 -0.03 -17.96
N LYS A 4 -13.53 0.99 -18.22
CA LYS A 4 -14.54 0.95 -19.30
C LYS A 4 -13.85 0.98 -20.67
N LEU A 5 -12.80 1.79 -20.84
CA LEU A 5 -12.00 1.83 -22.07
C LEU A 5 -11.38 0.45 -22.36
N HIS A 6 -10.68 -0.14 -21.37
CA HIS A 6 -10.04 -1.44 -21.55
C HIS A 6 -11.03 -2.57 -21.84
N ARG A 7 -12.23 -2.55 -21.24
CA ARG A 7 -13.31 -3.49 -21.58
C ARG A 7 -13.81 -3.33 -23.01
N GLY A 8 -13.86 -2.09 -23.52
CA GLY A 8 -14.16 -1.78 -24.90
C GLY A 8 -12.95 -1.93 -25.84
N GLN A 9 -11.86 -2.57 -25.39
CA GLN A 9 -10.62 -2.72 -26.14
C GLN A 9 -10.00 -1.40 -26.64
N ALA A 10 -10.29 -0.30 -25.96
CA ALA A 10 -9.72 1.00 -26.24
C ALA A 10 -8.60 1.34 -25.25
N LEU A 11 -7.56 2.01 -25.73
CA LEU A 11 -6.36 2.41 -24.99
C LEU A 11 -6.29 3.92 -24.91
N HIS A 12 -6.00 4.46 -23.72
CA HIS A 12 -5.95 5.91 -23.50
C HIS A 12 -4.66 6.53 -24.06
N ARG A 13 -3.52 5.92 -23.75
CA ARG A 13 -2.17 6.27 -24.25
C ARG A 13 -1.57 7.56 -23.69
N ASP A 14 -2.35 8.46 -23.12
CA ASP A 14 -1.87 9.75 -22.57
C ASP A 14 -2.45 10.05 -21.18
N LEU A 15 -2.23 9.13 -20.23
CA LEU A 15 -2.57 9.37 -18.83
C LEU A 15 -1.46 10.21 -18.17
N THR A 16 -1.75 11.50 -18.07
CA THR A 16 -0.86 12.51 -17.49
C THR A 16 -1.60 13.29 -16.39
N PRO A 17 -0.90 14.00 -15.49
CA PRO A 17 -1.56 14.83 -14.48
C PRO A 17 -2.52 15.86 -15.05
N VAL A 18 -2.24 16.44 -16.22
CA VAL A 18 -3.09 17.46 -16.86
C VAL A 18 -4.36 16.88 -17.46
N ASN A 19 -4.40 15.57 -17.72
CA ASN A 19 -5.55 14.86 -18.28
C ASN A 19 -6.44 14.22 -17.20
N VAL A 20 -6.15 14.47 -15.90
CA VAL A 20 -6.95 14.02 -14.77
C VAL A 20 -7.58 15.22 -14.10
N PHE A 21 -8.89 15.36 -14.22
CA PHE A 21 -9.65 16.48 -13.66
C PHE A 21 -10.28 16.10 -12.34
N VAL A 22 -10.03 16.90 -11.30
CA VAL A 22 -10.69 16.79 -10.00
C VAL A 22 -12.01 17.56 -10.08
N CYS A 23 -13.12 16.86 -9.90
CA CYS A 23 -14.46 17.46 -9.88
C CYS A 23 -14.90 17.77 -8.45
N ALA A 24 -16.03 18.44 -8.29
CA ALA A 24 -16.63 18.62 -6.99
C ALA A 24 -16.90 17.25 -6.32
N GLY A 25 -16.48 17.11 -5.04
CA GLY A 25 -16.51 15.83 -4.31
C GLY A 25 -15.38 14.88 -4.71
N PRO A 26 -15.50 13.57 -4.44
CA PRO A 26 -14.45 12.58 -4.67
C PRO A 26 -14.33 12.10 -6.12
N ALA A 27 -14.99 12.78 -7.07
CA ALA A 27 -15.07 12.34 -8.46
C ALA A 27 -13.86 12.83 -9.26
N LEU A 28 -13.25 11.91 -10.01
CA LEU A 28 -12.20 12.19 -10.99
C LEU A 28 -12.73 11.90 -12.40
N LYS A 29 -12.38 12.78 -13.36
CA LYS A 29 -12.65 12.57 -14.78
C LYS A 29 -11.32 12.46 -15.53
N LEU A 30 -11.29 11.58 -16.52
CA LEU A 30 -10.22 11.55 -17.52
C LEU A 30 -10.66 12.42 -18.70
N GLY A 31 -9.74 13.18 -19.24
CA GLY A 31 -9.90 13.98 -20.43
C GLY A 31 -8.82 13.69 -21.45
N ASP A 32 -8.88 14.44 -22.52
CA ASP A 32 -8.01 14.34 -23.69
C ASP A 32 -7.97 12.91 -24.29
N PHE A 33 -8.97 12.63 -25.09
CA PHE A 33 -9.10 11.38 -25.83
C PHE A 33 -8.51 11.49 -27.27
N GLY A 34 -7.73 12.51 -27.55
CA GLY A 34 -7.20 12.79 -28.88
C GLY A 34 -6.35 11.67 -29.50
N ILE A 35 -5.68 10.87 -28.65
CA ILE A 35 -4.85 9.75 -29.10
C ILE A 35 -5.38 8.37 -28.66
N VAL A 36 -6.60 8.31 -28.17
CA VAL A 36 -7.27 7.04 -27.86
C VAL A 36 -7.41 6.19 -29.13
N ARG A 37 -7.11 4.90 -29.02
CA ARG A 37 -7.18 3.95 -30.12
C ARG A 37 -7.77 2.61 -29.67
N GLN A 38 -8.38 1.91 -30.63
CA GLN A 38 -8.74 0.51 -30.45
C GLN A 38 -7.45 -0.33 -30.37
N GLN A 39 -7.47 -1.35 -29.55
CA GLN A 39 -6.31 -2.23 -29.35
C GLN A 39 -5.97 -3.01 -30.64
N SER A 40 -6.96 -3.22 -31.52
CA SER A 40 -6.82 -3.86 -32.83
C SER A 40 -6.22 -2.94 -33.90
N ASP A 41 -6.14 -1.61 -33.66
CA ASP A 41 -5.55 -0.69 -34.64
C ASP A 41 -4.05 -0.95 -34.77
N ALA A 42 -3.64 -1.43 -35.92
CA ALA A 42 -2.25 -1.78 -36.24
C ALA A 42 -1.32 -0.54 -36.35
N ARG A 43 -1.89 0.67 -36.47
CA ARG A 43 -1.09 1.89 -36.52
C ARG A 43 -0.42 2.16 -35.18
N GLY A 44 0.90 2.07 -35.15
CA GLY A 44 1.73 2.37 -33.98
C GLY A 44 1.60 3.83 -33.51
N ILE A 45 1.98 4.09 -32.28
CA ILE A 45 2.27 5.44 -31.80
C ILE A 45 3.69 5.77 -32.23
N THR A 46 3.93 6.99 -32.71
CA THR A 46 5.31 7.47 -32.86
C THR A 46 5.86 7.86 -31.49
N ALA A 47 7.14 7.63 -31.26
CA ALA A 47 7.81 8.00 -30.00
C ALA A 47 7.65 9.51 -29.68
N ASN A 48 7.51 10.35 -30.68
CA ASN A 48 7.34 11.79 -30.55
C ASN A 48 5.97 12.21 -29.99
N THR A 49 4.95 11.37 -30.11
CA THR A 49 3.61 11.67 -29.58
C THR A 49 3.40 11.15 -28.15
N MET A 50 4.37 10.41 -27.60
CA MET A 50 4.29 9.89 -26.23
C MET A 50 4.80 10.91 -25.21
N ASN A 51 4.04 11.11 -24.15
CA ASN A 51 4.48 11.94 -23.02
C ASN A 51 5.64 11.26 -22.28
N ARG A 52 6.84 11.85 -22.35
CA ARG A 52 8.05 11.27 -21.75
C ARG A 52 8.01 11.14 -20.23
N MET A 53 7.16 11.90 -19.55
CA MET A 53 7.01 11.83 -18.09
C MET A 53 6.30 10.57 -17.64
N THR A 54 5.27 10.14 -18.37
CA THR A 54 4.42 9.02 -17.99
C THR A 54 4.52 7.80 -18.90
N ALA A 55 5.08 7.93 -20.12
CA ALA A 55 5.21 6.78 -21.02
C ALA A 55 6.26 5.77 -20.54
N PRO A 56 6.03 4.46 -20.77
CA PRO A 56 7.01 3.43 -20.44
C PRO A 56 8.34 3.61 -21.18
N SER A 57 9.46 3.55 -20.44
CA SER A 57 10.79 3.73 -21.02
C SER A 57 11.13 2.65 -22.05
N ASP A 58 10.63 1.44 -21.85
CA ASP A 58 10.79 0.31 -22.77
C ASP A 58 10.06 0.51 -24.11
N LEU A 59 9.05 1.38 -24.15
CA LEU A 59 8.36 1.78 -25.38
C LEU A 59 9.01 3.00 -26.04
N LEU A 60 9.47 3.96 -25.24
CA LEU A 60 10.17 5.16 -25.75
C LEU A 60 11.45 4.80 -26.53
N ALA A 61 12.08 3.67 -26.24
CA ALA A 61 13.27 3.19 -26.93
C ALA A 61 12.97 2.50 -28.27
N ARG A 62 11.69 2.31 -28.66
CA ARG A 62 11.30 1.62 -29.88
C ARG A 62 10.86 2.59 -30.97
N ALA A 63 11.23 2.33 -32.20
CA ALA A 63 10.81 3.14 -33.37
C ALA A 63 9.28 3.06 -33.58
N THR A 64 8.70 1.86 -33.46
CA THR A 64 7.26 1.61 -33.64
C THR A 64 6.72 0.82 -32.45
N PRO A 65 6.46 1.47 -31.30
CA PRO A 65 5.97 0.77 -30.11
C PRO A 65 4.52 0.34 -30.28
N LYS A 66 4.26 -0.93 -30.00
CA LYS A 66 2.89 -1.46 -29.91
C LYS A 66 2.37 -1.28 -28.47
N TRP A 67 1.46 -0.32 -28.31
CA TRP A 67 0.83 -0.01 -27.03
C TRP A 67 -0.20 -1.09 -26.63
N GLN A 68 -0.28 -1.40 -25.35
CA GLN A 68 -1.22 -2.36 -24.75
C GLN A 68 -1.86 -1.76 -23.50
N ALA A 69 -2.93 -2.34 -22.98
CA ALA A 69 -3.60 -1.88 -21.77
C ALA A 69 -2.67 -1.80 -20.55
N ARG A 70 -1.68 -2.71 -20.46
CA ARG A 70 -0.64 -2.66 -19.40
C ARG A 70 0.29 -1.44 -19.46
N ASP A 71 0.30 -0.73 -20.59
CA ASP A 71 1.09 0.49 -20.75
C ASP A 71 0.31 1.70 -20.24
N ASP A 72 -1.02 1.71 -20.36
CA ASP A 72 -1.88 2.63 -19.62
C ASP A 72 -1.78 2.39 -18.10
N VAL A 73 -1.69 1.12 -17.67
CA VAL A 73 -1.45 0.78 -16.25
C VAL A 73 -0.11 1.34 -15.76
N TYR A 74 0.93 1.31 -16.57
CA TYR A 74 2.19 1.96 -16.23
C TYR A 74 2.00 3.46 -15.98
N GLN A 75 1.27 4.15 -16.84
CA GLN A 75 0.98 5.57 -16.67
C GLN A 75 0.21 5.84 -15.38
N VAL A 76 -0.79 5.00 -15.04
CA VAL A 76 -1.47 5.09 -13.74
C VAL A 76 -0.50 4.92 -12.58
N GLY A 77 0.45 3.99 -12.68
CA GLY A 77 1.51 3.80 -11.68
C GLY A 77 2.37 5.04 -11.49
N GLN A 78 2.73 5.73 -12.58
CA GLN A 78 3.43 7.03 -12.51
C GLN A 78 2.59 8.08 -11.80
N LEU A 79 1.30 8.23 -12.17
CA LEU A 79 0.38 9.17 -11.52
C LEU A 79 0.21 8.89 -10.03
N LEU A 80 0.05 7.63 -9.63
CA LEU A 80 -0.04 7.23 -8.21
C LEU A 80 1.23 7.60 -7.45
N GLY A 81 2.39 7.32 -8.02
CA GLY A 81 3.66 7.67 -7.41
C GLY A 81 3.86 9.18 -7.27
N MET A 82 3.52 9.96 -8.30
CA MET A 82 3.53 11.43 -8.28
C MET A 82 2.60 11.97 -7.19
N LEU A 83 1.39 11.42 -7.08
CA LEU A 83 0.40 11.81 -6.07
C LEU A 83 0.91 11.52 -4.65
N ILE A 84 1.51 10.34 -4.42
CA ILE A 84 2.08 9.98 -3.11
C ILE A 84 3.26 10.88 -2.75
N LYS A 85 4.08 11.24 -3.74
CA LYS A 85 5.25 12.13 -3.55
C LYS A 85 4.85 13.60 -3.38
N GLY A 86 3.62 13.96 -3.81
CA GLY A 86 3.12 15.34 -3.81
C GLY A 86 3.76 16.21 -4.91
N ASP A 87 4.32 15.60 -5.95
CA ASP A 87 4.98 16.32 -7.06
C ASP A 87 4.60 15.69 -8.41
N ALA A 88 3.83 16.42 -9.21
CA ALA A 88 3.38 16.01 -10.53
C ALA A 88 4.44 16.18 -11.64
N ARG A 89 5.60 16.75 -11.33
CA ARG A 89 6.68 17.05 -12.29
C ARG A 89 7.82 16.03 -12.25
N VAL A 90 7.73 15.02 -11.40
CA VAL A 90 8.78 14.02 -11.23
C VAL A 90 8.38 12.70 -11.84
N ARG A 91 9.27 12.09 -12.60
CA ARG A 91 9.12 10.71 -13.04
C ARG A 91 9.50 9.76 -11.90
N ILE A 92 8.62 8.83 -11.54
CA ILE A 92 8.87 7.86 -10.49
C ILE A 92 9.73 6.71 -11.02
N ARG A 93 10.82 6.40 -10.31
CA ARG A 93 11.72 5.28 -10.62
C ARG A 93 11.48 4.13 -9.63
N THR A 94 11.66 2.90 -10.07
CA THR A 94 11.46 1.71 -9.22
C THR A 94 12.33 1.72 -7.96
N ALA A 95 13.55 2.26 -8.04
CA ALA A 95 14.46 2.38 -6.91
C ALA A 95 13.94 3.30 -5.78
N GLU A 96 13.11 4.29 -6.12
CA GLU A 96 12.59 5.28 -5.17
C GLU A 96 11.32 4.80 -4.43
N ILE A 97 10.65 3.75 -4.93
CA ILE A 97 9.34 3.32 -4.42
C ILE A 97 9.39 2.93 -2.95
N ARG A 98 10.49 2.31 -2.50
CA ARG A 98 10.67 1.93 -1.09
C ARG A 98 10.63 3.12 -0.14
N GLN A 99 10.99 4.31 -0.62
CA GLN A 99 11.04 5.55 0.16
C GLN A 99 9.73 6.34 0.11
N LEU A 100 8.75 5.95 -0.72
CA LEU A 100 7.46 6.64 -0.80
C LEU A 100 6.73 6.60 0.55
N PRO A 101 6.11 7.71 1.00
CA PRO A 101 5.43 7.80 2.29
C PRO A 101 4.02 7.17 2.23
N CYS A 102 3.94 5.88 1.91
CA CYS A 102 2.67 5.14 1.83
C CYS A 102 2.83 3.72 2.38
N SER A 103 1.72 2.97 2.41
CA SER A 103 1.73 1.57 2.87
C SER A 103 2.54 0.66 1.94
N ASP A 104 3.11 -0.42 2.48
CA ASP A 104 3.86 -1.40 1.68
C ASP A 104 2.99 -2.04 0.60
N HIS A 105 1.69 -2.22 0.86
CA HIS A 105 0.74 -2.68 -0.16
C HIS A 105 0.66 -1.72 -1.35
N LEU A 106 0.59 -0.42 -1.10
CA LEU A 106 0.53 0.58 -2.18
C LEU A 106 1.88 0.71 -2.89
N LYS A 107 3.00 0.58 -2.16
CA LYS A 107 4.35 0.50 -2.76
C LYS A 107 4.45 -0.66 -3.74
N GLU A 108 3.97 -1.84 -3.35
CA GLU A 108 3.97 -3.03 -4.21
C GLU A 108 3.13 -2.82 -5.47
N ILE A 109 1.95 -2.19 -5.33
CA ILE A 109 1.10 -1.86 -6.48
C ILE A 109 1.82 -0.92 -7.44
N VAL A 110 2.40 0.19 -6.93
CA VAL A 110 3.15 1.14 -7.75
C VAL A 110 4.34 0.44 -8.41
N TYR A 111 5.08 -0.37 -7.65
CA TYR A 111 6.22 -1.13 -8.17
C TYR A 111 5.82 -2.04 -9.32
N ARG A 112 4.74 -2.80 -9.16
CA ARG A 112 4.23 -3.68 -10.22
C ARG A 112 3.74 -2.91 -11.44
N CYS A 113 3.11 -1.74 -11.26
CA CYS A 113 2.67 -0.90 -12.37
C CYS A 113 3.85 -0.40 -13.22
N ILE A 114 4.91 0.15 -12.59
CA ILE A 114 6.00 0.81 -13.31
C ILE A 114 7.23 -0.09 -13.54
N GLY A 115 7.19 -1.31 -13.05
CA GLY A 115 8.23 -2.31 -13.21
C GLY A 115 8.30 -2.93 -14.60
N GLU A 116 8.88 -4.12 -14.65
CA GLU A 116 9.04 -4.92 -15.88
C GLU A 116 7.68 -5.15 -16.57
N ARG A 117 7.60 -4.88 -17.88
CA ARG A 117 6.36 -4.89 -18.66
C ARG A 117 5.57 -6.20 -18.52
N ARG A 118 6.24 -7.34 -18.50
CA ARG A 118 5.59 -8.66 -18.39
C ARG A 118 4.92 -8.90 -17.04
N LYS A 119 5.38 -8.21 -15.98
CA LYS A 119 4.89 -8.35 -14.61
C LYS A 119 3.85 -7.30 -14.25
N ARG A 120 3.61 -6.28 -15.09
CA ARG A 120 2.58 -5.27 -14.87
C ARG A 120 1.20 -5.92 -14.82
N TYR A 121 0.25 -5.27 -14.18
CA TYR A 121 -1.17 -5.64 -14.32
C TYR A 121 -1.56 -5.55 -15.79
N GLU A 122 -2.31 -6.53 -16.27
CA GLU A 122 -2.64 -6.62 -17.69
C GLU A 122 -3.55 -5.49 -18.16
N ASN A 123 -4.41 -5.01 -17.27
CA ASN A 123 -5.39 -3.96 -17.56
C ASN A 123 -5.85 -3.25 -16.28
N ALA A 124 -6.68 -2.21 -16.44
CA ALA A 124 -7.21 -1.44 -15.32
C ALA A 124 -8.13 -2.25 -14.38
N ASN A 125 -8.74 -3.35 -14.83
CA ASN A 125 -9.56 -4.18 -13.96
C ASN A 125 -8.69 -4.92 -12.94
N GLU A 126 -7.62 -5.57 -13.40
CA GLU A 126 -6.67 -6.25 -12.52
C GLU A 126 -6.04 -5.29 -11.50
N LEU A 127 -5.66 -4.08 -11.95
CA LEU A 127 -5.15 -3.04 -11.06
C LEU A 127 -6.18 -2.63 -10.00
N ILE A 128 -7.45 -2.45 -10.37
CA ILE A 128 -8.52 -2.09 -9.43
C ILE A 128 -8.74 -3.20 -8.40
N GLU A 129 -8.73 -4.46 -8.81
CA GLU A 129 -8.84 -5.59 -7.88
C GLU A 129 -7.65 -5.62 -6.90
N ALA A 130 -6.44 -5.34 -7.38
CA ALA A 130 -5.26 -5.23 -6.50
C ALA A 130 -5.38 -4.07 -5.51
N LEU A 131 -5.88 -2.90 -5.94
CA LEU A 131 -6.11 -1.75 -5.07
C LEU A 131 -7.20 -2.01 -4.02
N ARG A 132 -8.20 -2.81 -4.35
CA ARG A 132 -9.29 -3.19 -3.45
C ARG A 132 -8.92 -4.34 -2.53
N ALA A 133 -8.00 -5.19 -2.97
CA ALA A 133 -7.50 -6.27 -2.14
C ALA A 133 -6.95 -5.65 -0.84
N ARG A 134 -7.63 -5.90 0.28
CA ARG A 134 -7.02 -5.60 1.57
C ARG A 134 -5.74 -6.41 1.61
N PRO A 135 -4.58 -5.81 1.98
CA PRO A 135 -3.41 -6.61 2.24
C PRO A 135 -3.85 -7.74 3.16
N ALA A 136 -3.59 -8.98 2.75
CA ALA A 136 -3.90 -10.12 3.60
C ALA A 136 -3.39 -9.76 4.99
N PRO A 137 -4.21 -9.82 6.05
CA PRO A 137 -3.71 -9.58 7.40
C PRO A 137 -2.45 -10.41 7.47
N LEU A 138 -1.30 -9.76 7.71
CA LEU A 138 -0.03 -10.46 7.85
C LEU A 138 -0.36 -11.72 8.60
N LYS A 139 -0.15 -12.92 7.99
CA LYS A 139 -0.49 -14.18 8.63
C LYS A 139 0.10 -14.06 10.01
N THR A 140 -0.73 -13.67 10.96
CA THR A 140 -0.39 -13.64 12.36
C THR A 140 -0.15 -15.10 12.61
N GLY A 141 1.12 -15.49 12.64
CA GLY A 141 1.48 -16.84 13.01
C GLY A 141 0.64 -17.09 14.24
N VAL A 142 -0.21 -18.13 14.24
CA VAL A 142 -1.10 -18.39 15.34
C VAL A 142 -0.22 -18.56 16.55
N LEU A 143 -0.06 -17.49 17.32
CA LEU A 143 0.75 -17.51 18.51
C LEU A 143 0.10 -18.54 19.45
N ARG A 144 0.78 -19.66 19.64
CA ARG A 144 0.23 -20.77 20.43
C ARG A 144 0.60 -20.67 21.90
N SER A 145 1.64 -19.88 22.22
CA SER A 145 2.16 -19.67 23.58
C SER A 145 2.73 -18.27 23.70
N LEU A 146 2.76 -17.73 24.93
CA LEU A 146 3.43 -16.47 25.27
C LEU A 146 4.86 -16.69 25.79
N LYS A 147 5.35 -17.93 25.86
CA LYS A 147 6.68 -18.24 26.35
C LYS A 147 7.74 -17.57 25.46
N ASP A 148 8.70 -16.91 26.09
CA ASP A 148 9.85 -16.22 25.45
C ASP A 148 9.46 -15.08 24.47
N VAL A 149 8.22 -14.60 24.55
CA VAL A 149 7.69 -13.54 23.70
C VAL A 149 8.00 -12.17 24.32
N HIS A 150 8.60 -11.28 23.55
CA HIS A 150 8.77 -9.88 23.92
C HIS A 150 7.48 -9.10 23.63
N LEU A 151 6.74 -8.75 24.68
CA LEU A 151 5.37 -8.24 24.62
C LEU A 151 5.26 -6.80 25.11
N ALA A 152 4.51 -5.97 24.39
CA ALA A 152 4.10 -4.64 24.83
C ALA A 152 2.57 -4.46 24.73
N PHE A 153 2.01 -3.59 25.58
CA PHE A 153 0.60 -3.26 25.58
C PHE A 153 0.34 -1.86 25.02
N THR A 154 -0.71 -1.71 24.19
CA THR A 154 -1.18 -0.43 23.68
C THR A 154 -2.70 -0.29 23.83
N GLY A 155 -3.18 0.96 23.91
CA GLY A 155 -4.60 1.23 24.12
C GLY A 155 -5.06 1.05 25.57
N ILE A 156 -6.38 1.12 25.79
CA ILE A 156 -7.04 0.91 27.07
C ILE A 156 -7.40 -0.56 27.19
N LEU A 157 -6.90 -1.24 28.19
CA LEU A 157 -7.25 -2.64 28.49
C LEU A 157 -8.48 -2.70 29.38
N THR A 158 -9.21 -3.80 29.33
CA THR A 158 -10.35 -4.10 30.21
C THR A 158 -9.93 -4.32 31.65
N ARG A 159 -8.73 -4.88 31.86
CA ARG A 159 -8.09 -5.02 33.17
C ARG A 159 -6.91 -4.06 33.28
N THR A 160 -6.42 -3.88 34.50
CA THR A 160 -5.25 -3.00 34.72
C THR A 160 -4.00 -3.50 33.96
N ARG A 161 -3.13 -2.58 33.57
CA ARG A 161 -1.87 -2.96 32.91
C ARG A 161 -0.98 -3.80 33.84
N ALA A 162 -1.07 -3.59 35.13
CA ALA A 162 -0.33 -4.38 36.12
C ALA A 162 -0.78 -5.84 36.14
N GLU A 163 -2.07 -6.08 36.14
CA GLU A 163 -2.65 -7.44 36.07
C GLU A 163 -2.29 -8.12 34.73
N ALA A 164 -2.43 -7.41 33.59
CA ALA A 164 -2.08 -7.94 32.30
C ALA A 164 -0.57 -8.27 32.20
N ALA A 165 0.29 -7.43 32.73
CA ALA A 165 1.74 -7.67 32.78
C ALA A 165 2.08 -8.86 33.69
N LYS A 166 1.42 -9.00 34.83
CA LYS A 166 1.59 -10.15 35.74
C LYS A 166 1.17 -11.45 35.06
N ALA A 167 0.01 -11.45 34.38
CA ALA A 167 -0.46 -12.61 33.61
C ALA A 167 0.50 -12.99 32.45
N ALA A 168 0.99 -12.00 31.72
CA ALA A 168 1.95 -12.22 30.62
C ALA A 168 3.26 -12.85 31.15
N ARG A 169 3.81 -12.33 32.24
CA ARG A 169 5.03 -12.90 32.86
C ARG A 169 4.83 -14.32 33.39
N ARG A 170 3.67 -14.62 33.99
CA ARG A 170 3.32 -16.00 34.42
C ARG A 170 3.24 -16.95 33.24
N ALA A 171 2.84 -16.48 32.07
CA ALA A 171 2.80 -17.25 30.83
C ALA A 171 4.17 -17.29 30.10
N GLY A 172 5.25 -16.78 30.72
CA GLY A 172 6.61 -16.82 30.19
C GLY A 172 6.98 -15.67 29.25
N ALA A 173 6.16 -14.59 29.16
CA ALA A 173 6.47 -13.46 28.31
C ALA A 173 7.39 -12.43 29.02
N ILE A 174 8.24 -11.78 28.22
CA ILE A 174 9.06 -10.62 28.62
C ILE A 174 8.26 -9.37 28.30
N VAL A 175 7.81 -8.64 29.33
CA VAL A 175 6.93 -7.47 29.18
C VAL A 175 7.73 -6.18 29.13
N HIS A 176 7.52 -5.39 28.07
CA HIS A 176 8.11 -4.05 27.86
C HIS A 176 7.09 -2.94 28.14
N GLY A 177 7.53 -1.82 28.71
CA GLY A 177 6.68 -0.65 28.97
C GLY A 177 6.23 0.06 27.69
N ALA A 178 7.07 0.02 26.63
CA ALA A 178 6.79 0.56 25.30
C ALA A 178 7.29 -0.39 24.21
N PRO A 179 6.73 -0.33 22.99
CA PRO A 179 7.27 -1.04 21.83
C PRO A 179 8.72 -0.60 21.56
N SER A 180 9.56 -1.55 21.19
CA SER A 180 10.98 -1.35 20.90
C SER A 180 11.44 -2.32 19.82
N SER A 181 12.69 -2.22 19.37
CA SER A 181 13.30 -3.15 18.41
C SER A 181 13.29 -4.61 18.87
N LYS A 182 13.11 -4.88 20.16
CA LYS A 182 13.00 -6.24 20.73
C LYS A 182 11.55 -6.75 20.74
N THR A 183 10.54 -5.91 20.56
CA THR A 183 9.14 -6.29 20.69
C THR A 183 8.70 -7.17 19.53
N THR A 184 8.22 -8.38 19.82
CA THR A 184 7.72 -9.34 18.83
C THR A 184 6.19 -9.44 18.83
N VAL A 185 5.54 -9.08 19.94
CA VAL A 185 4.09 -9.10 20.09
C VAL A 185 3.59 -7.82 20.74
N VAL A 186 2.48 -7.30 20.23
CA VAL A 186 1.76 -6.18 20.83
C VAL A 186 0.33 -6.56 21.08
N VAL A 187 -0.12 -6.42 22.32
CA VAL A 187 -1.52 -6.58 22.71
C VAL A 187 -2.21 -5.24 22.54
N ARG A 188 -3.26 -5.23 21.72
CA ARG A 188 -4.05 -4.05 21.41
C ARG A 188 -5.34 -4.03 22.22
N GLY A 189 -5.45 -3.10 23.16
CA GLY A 189 -6.70 -2.72 23.82
C GLY A 189 -7.53 -1.75 22.96
N ARG A 190 -8.61 -1.20 23.57
CA ARG A 190 -9.45 -0.19 22.91
C ARG A 190 -8.65 1.10 22.62
N PRO A 191 -8.96 1.79 21.52
CA PRO A 191 -8.36 3.11 21.27
C PRO A 191 -8.66 4.08 22.41
N ASN A 192 -7.68 4.92 22.76
CA ASN A 192 -7.90 6.02 23.70
C ASN A 192 -8.27 7.28 22.91
N PRO A 193 -9.51 7.79 22.99
CA PRO A 193 -9.95 8.95 22.23
C PRO A 193 -9.11 10.21 22.52
N LEU A 194 -8.67 10.38 23.78
CA LEU A 194 -7.87 11.54 24.20
C LEU A 194 -6.45 11.55 23.61
N GLN A 195 -5.91 10.38 23.26
CA GLN A 195 -4.58 10.26 22.65
C GLN A 195 -4.62 10.27 21.12
N ALA A 196 -5.80 10.11 20.54
CA ALA A 196 -6.01 10.08 19.09
C ALA A 196 -6.39 11.46 18.52
N ALA A 197 -6.64 12.49 19.36
CA ALA A 197 -7.03 13.83 18.92
C ALA A 197 -5.98 14.42 17.95
N GLY A 198 -6.35 14.54 16.68
CA GLY A 198 -5.52 15.13 15.63
C GLY A 198 -4.38 14.24 15.07
N ARG A 199 -4.35 12.93 15.37
CA ARG A 199 -3.34 11.98 14.86
C ARG A 199 -3.97 10.65 14.49
N GLU A 200 -3.40 9.95 13.51
CA GLU A 200 -3.86 8.61 13.06
C GLU A 200 -3.78 7.50 14.15
N GLY A 201 -3.24 7.80 15.33
CA GLY A 201 -3.13 6.88 16.46
C GLY A 201 -2.25 7.41 17.60
N GLY A 202 -2.32 6.76 18.77
CA GLY A 202 -1.46 7.09 19.90
C GLY A 202 0.03 6.81 19.61
N LEU A 203 0.94 7.49 20.31
CA LEU A 203 2.40 7.41 20.13
C LEU A 203 2.94 5.97 20.03
N LYS A 204 2.42 5.04 20.83
CA LYS A 204 2.83 3.62 20.78
C LYS A 204 2.43 2.94 19.47
N LEU A 205 1.28 3.30 18.90
CA LEU A 205 0.82 2.73 17.62
C LEU A 205 1.66 3.25 16.46
N MET A 206 2.06 4.53 16.52
CA MET A 206 2.98 5.13 15.54
C MET A 206 4.37 4.47 15.60
N GLU A 207 4.88 4.18 16.80
CA GLU A 207 6.16 3.48 16.95
C GLU A 207 6.08 2.04 16.41
N ILE A 208 4.98 1.33 16.63
CA ILE A 208 4.76 0.00 16.05
C ILE A 208 4.76 0.08 14.51
N LYS A 209 4.11 1.09 13.94
CA LYS A 209 4.09 1.33 12.48
C LYS A 209 5.53 1.55 11.97
N ARG A 210 6.29 2.44 12.63
CA ARG A 210 7.69 2.73 12.31
C ARG A 210 8.60 1.50 12.39
N LEU A 211 8.46 0.68 13.43
CA LEU A 211 9.24 -0.54 13.60
C LEU A 211 8.94 -1.57 12.51
N ARG A 212 7.67 -1.69 12.11
CA ARG A 212 7.26 -2.55 10.99
C ARG A 212 7.79 -2.05 9.64
N GLU A 213 7.79 -0.75 9.42
CA GLU A 213 8.38 -0.12 8.22
C GLU A 213 9.89 -0.40 8.13
N LYS A 214 10.57 -0.55 9.26
CA LYS A 214 11.97 -0.99 9.35
C LYS A 214 12.16 -2.51 9.17
N GLY A 215 11.09 -3.25 8.80
CA GLY A 215 11.15 -4.69 8.55
C GLY A 215 10.95 -5.57 9.78
N GLN A 216 10.64 -5.00 10.96
CA GLN A 216 10.44 -5.79 12.16
C GLN A 216 9.09 -6.54 12.11
N ARG A 217 9.13 -7.83 12.37
CA ARG A 217 7.92 -8.68 12.45
C ARG A 217 7.28 -8.53 13.83
N ILE A 218 6.19 -7.76 13.92
CA ILE A 218 5.42 -7.57 15.14
C ILE A 218 4.03 -8.18 14.94
N THR A 219 3.68 -9.17 15.76
CA THR A 219 2.36 -9.78 15.82
C THR A 219 1.44 -8.91 16.67
N LEU A 220 0.24 -8.58 16.16
CA LEU A 220 -0.79 -7.89 16.93
C LEU A 220 -1.78 -8.92 17.49
N LEU A 221 -1.98 -8.90 18.78
CA LEU A 221 -3.02 -9.67 19.46
C LEU A 221 -4.14 -8.74 19.93
N SER A 222 -5.38 -9.17 19.80
CA SER A 222 -6.47 -8.56 20.55
C SER A 222 -6.34 -8.91 22.04
N GLU A 223 -6.95 -8.11 22.90
CA GLU A 223 -6.96 -8.39 24.33
C GLU A 223 -7.59 -9.76 24.66
N ALA A 224 -8.66 -10.12 23.94
CA ALA A 224 -9.30 -11.42 24.09
C ALA A 224 -8.38 -12.61 23.74
N GLN A 225 -7.61 -12.47 22.62
CA GLN A 225 -6.62 -13.47 22.24
C GLN A 225 -5.49 -13.58 23.27
N PHE A 226 -5.04 -12.44 23.81
CA PHE A 226 -4.04 -12.41 24.86
C PHE A 226 -4.49 -13.17 26.11
N TRP A 227 -5.69 -12.89 26.64
CA TRP A 227 -6.22 -13.56 27.82
C TRP A 227 -6.41 -15.06 27.62
N LYS A 228 -6.81 -15.47 26.42
CA LYS A 228 -6.90 -16.90 26.06
C LYS A 228 -5.54 -17.60 26.11
N LEU A 229 -4.47 -16.92 25.71
CA LEU A 229 -3.09 -17.45 25.75
C LEU A 229 -2.50 -17.40 27.15
N ALA A 230 -2.73 -16.31 27.89
CA ALA A 230 -2.23 -16.13 29.25
C ALA A 230 -2.92 -17.04 30.28
N GLY A 231 -4.13 -17.55 30.00
CA GLY A 231 -4.87 -18.51 30.84
C GLY A 231 -4.58 -19.98 30.50
N ARG A 232 -3.83 -20.30 29.48
CA ARG A 232 -3.39 -21.67 29.19
C ARG A 232 -2.21 -22.02 30.11
N LYS A 233 -2.42 -23.03 30.99
CA LYS A 233 -1.35 -23.67 31.74
C LYS A 233 -0.55 -24.62 30.85
#